data_10f2705ffeedc045854922dd47822013
#
_entry.id   10f2705ffeedc045854922dd47822013
#
_cell.length_a   1.000
_cell.length_b   1.000
_cell.length_c   1.000
_cell.angle_alpha   90.00
_cell.angle_beta   90.00
_cell.angle_gamma   90.00
#
_symmetry.space_group_name_H-M   'P 1'
#
loop_
_entity.id
_entity.type
_entity.pdbx_description
1 polymer ?
#
loop_
_entity_poly.entity_id
_entity_poly.type
_entity_poly.pdbx_seq_one_letter_code
_entity_poly.pdbx_strand_id
1 'polypeptide(L)'
;MEMLRGKFLGRMMMKMDYIAVAVGEKELNYQGRAIRDIHSEGLPVICANLFSGGVRLFPPYRIVERGGNRIGIMALLDSELPPASDMVLEPPLKTGNAIAEELRGKGCNIVILLAHMNREKISELALSIEGVDLIIRGHAEKRSLVYDDCSDRSINSFEEFGVPVLFAGDRGRIIGKTVLLPLDEGGCMLTDTTVIHLDSSFETENNFTAHVNQYLMEEARKRSIMEVQKNMKRDDRGNIRPVYLGMQVCGRCHSSITRKFLATRHYNAYERVSERDDRESCLKCHTTGYGEYSGYGSKEAANRGILLKGVTCEECHGPGSGHSRDGRYVETARNSCLRCHTPERSPGFEYQEYLKKACSMMRADSAGIEKAVH
;
A
#
# COMPACT_ATOMS: atom_id res chain seq x y z
N MET A 1 1.93 0.07 -7.89
CA MET A 1 1.32 -0.29 -6.58
C MET A 1 2.39 -0.52 -5.50
N GLU A 2 3.37 -1.38 -5.70
CA GLU A 2 4.46 -1.63 -4.73
C GLU A 2 5.21 -0.36 -4.32
N MET A 3 5.53 0.51 -5.27
CA MET A 3 6.19 1.79 -5.01
C MET A 3 5.37 2.72 -4.09
N LEU A 4 4.06 2.77 -4.26
CA LEU A 4 3.16 3.54 -3.38
C LEU A 4 3.16 2.98 -1.96
N ARG A 5 3.07 1.65 -1.86
CA ARG A 5 3.09 0.94 -0.58
C ARG A 5 4.42 1.15 0.16
N GLY A 6 5.54 1.03 -0.56
CA GLY A 6 6.87 1.26 0.02
C GLY A 6 7.03 2.68 0.58
N LYS A 7 6.62 3.69 -0.19
CA LYS A 7 6.66 5.10 0.26
C LYS A 7 5.75 5.35 1.47
N PHE A 8 4.54 4.78 1.47
CA PHE A 8 3.64 4.90 2.61
C PHE A 8 4.26 4.29 3.87
N LEU A 9 4.75 3.04 3.79
CA LEU A 9 5.39 2.36 4.93
C LEU A 9 6.60 3.13 5.45
N GLY A 10 7.46 3.63 4.56
CA GLY A 10 8.62 4.43 4.95
C GLY A 10 8.23 5.71 5.69
N ARG A 11 7.19 6.42 5.26
CA ARG A 11 6.66 7.59 5.96
C ARG A 11 6.08 7.24 7.33
N MET A 12 5.44 6.07 7.47
CA MET A 12 4.97 5.61 8.78
C MET A 12 6.14 5.26 9.70
N MET A 13 7.19 4.60 9.20
CA MET A 13 8.41 4.35 9.96
C MET A 13 9.07 5.63 10.47
N MET A 14 9.14 6.68 9.63
CA MET A 14 9.64 8.00 10.09
C MET A 14 8.78 8.58 11.23
N LYS A 15 7.46 8.47 11.13
CA LYS A 15 6.53 8.93 12.19
C LYS A 15 6.63 8.10 13.48
N MET A 16 7.10 6.86 13.40
CA MET A 16 7.36 5.98 14.53
C MET A 16 8.79 6.09 15.07
N ASP A 17 9.55 7.10 14.62
CA ASP A 17 10.92 7.38 15.05
C ASP A 17 11.89 6.19 14.87
N TYR A 18 11.76 5.46 13.77
CA TYR A 18 12.75 4.43 13.43
C TYR A 18 14.14 5.03 13.31
N ILE A 19 15.10 4.50 14.05
CA ILE A 19 16.49 5.00 14.08
C ILE A 19 17.39 4.39 13.01
N ALA A 20 17.05 3.21 12.49
CA ALA A 20 17.73 2.55 11.38
C ALA A 20 16.79 1.59 10.64
N VAL A 21 16.91 1.52 9.33
CA VAL A 21 16.15 0.61 8.45
C VAL A 21 17.12 -0.06 7.48
N ALA A 22 17.21 -1.38 7.52
CA ALA A 22 18.00 -2.14 6.56
C ALA A 22 17.26 -2.28 5.23
N VAL A 23 18.01 -2.35 4.13
CA VAL A 23 17.50 -2.64 2.78
C VAL A 23 17.31 -4.15 2.61
N GLY A 24 16.20 -4.56 1.98
CA GLY A 24 15.97 -5.92 1.51
C GLY A 24 15.94 -6.00 -0.03
N GLU A 25 15.84 -7.22 -0.57
CA GLU A 25 15.83 -7.44 -2.02
C GLU A 25 14.64 -6.80 -2.72
N LYS A 26 13.50 -6.69 -2.05
CA LYS A 26 12.26 -6.10 -2.62
C LYS A 26 12.36 -4.60 -2.78
N GLU A 27 13.10 -3.93 -1.91
CA GLU A 27 13.37 -2.50 -1.97
C GLU A 27 14.24 -2.14 -3.18
N LEU A 28 14.97 -3.12 -3.75
CA LEU A 28 15.80 -2.93 -4.95
C LEU A 28 15.01 -3.01 -6.26
N ASN A 29 13.74 -3.44 -6.23
CA ASN A 29 12.87 -3.39 -7.39
C ASN A 29 12.85 -1.99 -8.01
N TYR A 30 12.74 -1.93 -9.36
CA TYR A 30 12.77 -0.66 -10.09
C TYR A 30 14.02 0.19 -9.79
N GLN A 31 15.18 -0.46 -9.69
CA GLN A 31 16.48 0.17 -9.38
C GLN A 31 16.48 0.88 -8.02
N GLY A 32 15.74 0.37 -7.06
CA GLY A 32 15.66 0.94 -5.71
C GLY A 32 15.04 2.34 -5.66
N ARG A 33 14.28 2.76 -6.69
CA ARG A 33 13.75 4.14 -6.78
C ARG A 33 12.92 4.52 -5.55
N ALA A 34 12.02 3.62 -5.11
CA ALA A 34 11.15 3.91 -3.97
C ALA A 34 11.92 4.13 -2.68
N ILE A 35 12.91 3.27 -2.39
CA ILE A 35 13.70 3.37 -1.16
C ILE A 35 14.67 4.56 -1.20
N ARG A 36 15.21 4.91 -2.36
CA ARG A 36 16.04 6.13 -2.53
C ARG A 36 15.24 7.39 -2.34
N ASP A 37 14.02 7.46 -2.91
CA ASP A 37 13.13 8.61 -2.75
C ASP A 37 12.78 8.82 -1.27
N ILE A 38 12.36 7.75 -0.57
CA ILE A 38 11.98 7.88 0.84
C ILE A 38 13.18 8.11 1.77
N HIS A 39 14.36 7.62 1.41
CA HIS A 39 15.60 7.96 2.09
C HIS A 39 15.89 9.46 1.98
N SER A 40 15.72 10.05 0.79
CA SER A 40 15.89 11.50 0.60
C SER A 40 14.85 12.35 1.36
N GLU A 41 13.66 11.76 1.67
CA GLU A 41 12.65 12.37 2.54
C GLU A 41 13.01 12.28 4.05
N GLY A 42 14.07 11.51 4.41
CA GLY A 42 14.58 11.42 5.79
C GLY A 42 14.49 10.06 6.45
N LEU A 43 13.97 9.01 5.77
CA LEU A 43 13.99 7.66 6.34
C LEU A 43 15.44 7.23 6.58
N PRO A 44 15.83 6.80 7.79
CA PRO A 44 17.19 6.42 8.14
C PRO A 44 17.58 5.04 7.55
N VAL A 45 17.62 4.97 6.23
CA VAL A 45 18.04 3.76 5.51
C VAL A 45 19.54 3.59 5.60
N ILE A 46 20.00 2.38 5.89
CA ILE A 46 21.41 1.99 5.94
C ILE A 46 21.66 0.72 5.16
N CYS A 47 22.80 0.62 4.47
CA CYS A 47 23.31 -0.59 3.84
C CYS A 47 24.80 -0.45 3.54
N ALA A 48 25.64 -1.30 4.12
CA ALA A 48 27.09 -1.14 4.03
C ALA A 48 27.67 -1.70 2.73
N ASN A 49 27.06 -2.72 2.13
CA ASN A 49 27.64 -3.46 1.03
C ASN A 49 26.94 -3.30 -0.33
N LEU A 50 26.06 -2.29 -0.48
CA LEU A 50 25.34 -2.03 -1.73
C LEU A 50 25.89 -0.81 -2.46
N PHE A 51 26.31 -0.97 -3.71
CA PHE A 51 26.93 0.05 -4.56
C PHE A 51 26.24 0.19 -5.91
N SER A 52 26.32 1.37 -6.52
CA SER A 52 25.95 1.61 -7.92
C SER A 52 26.96 2.60 -8.52
N GLY A 53 27.51 2.27 -9.68
CA GLY A 53 28.57 3.08 -10.32
C GLY A 53 29.81 3.27 -9.44
N GLY A 54 30.13 2.32 -8.55
CA GLY A 54 31.28 2.41 -7.62
C GLY A 54 31.03 3.26 -6.37
N VAL A 55 29.83 3.83 -6.21
CA VAL A 55 29.45 4.65 -5.03
C VAL A 55 28.46 3.87 -4.17
N ARG A 56 28.68 3.89 -2.85
CA ARG A 56 27.73 3.28 -1.91
C ARG A 56 26.40 4.03 -1.95
N LEU A 57 25.29 3.28 -2.06
CA LEU A 57 23.96 3.87 -2.25
C LEU A 57 23.35 4.44 -0.98
N PHE A 58 23.70 3.93 0.18
CA PHE A 58 23.19 4.37 1.47
C PHE A 58 24.31 4.48 2.50
N PRO A 59 24.17 5.25 3.58
CA PRO A 59 25.12 5.24 4.70
C PRO A 59 25.33 3.80 5.19
N PRO A 60 26.57 3.40 5.52
CA PRO A 60 26.84 2.02 5.96
C PRO A 60 26.29 1.70 7.34
N TYR A 61 26.16 2.72 8.19
CA TYR A 61 25.73 2.62 9.58
C TYR A 61 25.15 3.93 10.11
N ARG A 62 24.60 3.86 11.32
CA ARG A 62 24.28 5.01 12.18
C ARG A 62 24.90 4.79 13.56
N ILE A 63 25.25 5.89 14.21
CA ILE A 63 25.71 5.89 15.61
C ILE A 63 24.67 6.63 16.42
N VAL A 64 24.24 6.04 17.53
CA VAL A 64 23.30 6.65 18.49
C VAL A 64 23.84 6.54 19.91
N GLU A 65 23.51 7.51 20.74
CA GLU A 65 23.87 7.51 22.14
C GLU A 65 22.64 7.29 23.01
N ARG A 66 22.67 6.31 23.88
CA ARG A 66 21.57 5.98 24.79
C ARG A 66 22.12 5.43 26.11
N GLY A 67 21.67 6.01 27.23
CA GLY A 67 22.05 5.51 28.57
C GLY A 67 23.54 5.45 28.80
N GLY A 68 24.32 6.41 28.28
CA GLY A 68 25.78 6.43 28.39
C GLY A 68 26.52 5.50 27.41
N ASN A 69 25.79 4.74 26.59
CA ASN A 69 26.40 3.86 25.61
C ASN A 69 26.39 4.50 24.22
N ARG A 70 27.48 4.26 23.48
CA ARG A 70 27.61 4.64 22.06
C ARG A 70 27.39 3.41 21.18
N ILE A 71 26.24 3.36 20.52
CA ILE A 71 25.75 2.20 19.80
C ILE A 71 25.92 2.41 18.30
N GLY A 72 26.70 1.57 17.65
CA GLY A 72 26.81 1.49 16.19
C GLY A 72 25.77 0.52 15.63
N ILE A 73 24.96 0.95 14.66
CA ILE A 73 23.97 0.11 13.97
C ILE A 73 24.36 0.09 12.49
N MET A 74 24.76 -1.06 11.98
CA MET A 74 25.15 -1.28 10.59
C MET A 74 24.18 -2.25 9.89
N ALA A 75 24.17 -2.27 8.55
CA ALA A 75 23.33 -3.19 7.81
C ALA A 75 24.05 -3.85 6.64
N LEU A 76 23.74 -5.13 6.41
CA LEU A 76 24.25 -5.93 5.31
C LEU A 76 23.10 -6.62 4.56
N LEU A 77 23.27 -6.73 3.25
CA LEU A 77 22.39 -7.44 2.34
C LEU A 77 23.15 -8.66 1.77
N ASP A 78 22.43 -9.76 1.54
CA ASP A 78 23.00 -10.98 0.93
C ASP A 78 23.47 -10.73 -0.50
N SER A 79 24.71 -11.08 -0.80
CA SER A 79 25.33 -10.90 -2.10
C SER A 79 24.77 -11.82 -3.21
N GLU A 80 24.05 -12.88 -2.84
CA GLU A 80 23.37 -13.76 -3.80
C GLU A 80 22.01 -13.26 -4.27
N LEU A 81 21.45 -12.28 -3.57
CA LEU A 81 20.21 -11.66 -4.01
C LEU A 81 20.47 -10.82 -5.27
N PRO A 82 19.71 -11.05 -6.37
CA PRO A 82 20.01 -10.39 -7.63
C PRO A 82 19.81 -8.87 -7.48
N PRO A 83 20.88 -8.07 -7.61
CA PRO A 83 20.74 -6.63 -7.65
C PRO A 83 20.07 -6.20 -8.96
N ALA A 84 19.52 -5.01 -9.02
CA ALA A 84 19.20 -4.37 -10.29
C ALA A 84 20.49 -4.24 -11.13
N SER A 85 20.35 -4.19 -12.44
CA SER A 85 21.42 -4.37 -13.43
C SER A 85 22.68 -3.48 -13.25
N ASP A 86 22.58 -2.37 -12.53
CA ASP A 86 23.67 -1.42 -12.27
C ASP A 86 24.19 -1.45 -10.81
N MET A 87 23.62 -2.34 -9.98
CA MET A 87 23.96 -2.46 -8.57
C MET A 87 24.92 -3.63 -8.34
N VAL A 88 25.86 -3.44 -7.42
CA VAL A 88 26.85 -4.42 -7.00
C VAL A 88 26.75 -4.59 -5.49
N LEU A 89 26.73 -5.85 -5.06
CA LEU A 89 26.83 -6.21 -3.65
C LEU A 89 28.25 -6.75 -3.36
N GLU A 90 28.93 -6.09 -2.42
CA GLU A 90 30.20 -6.61 -1.91
C GLU A 90 29.97 -7.78 -0.93
N PRO A 91 30.96 -8.67 -0.76
CA PRO A 91 30.86 -9.80 0.15
C PRO A 91 30.53 -9.35 1.58
N PRO A 92 29.44 -9.88 2.20
CA PRO A 92 28.96 -9.39 3.50
C PRO A 92 29.98 -9.51 4.63
N LEU A 93 30.69 -10.63 4.75
CA LEU A 93 31.65 -10.85 5.83
C LEU A 93 32.80 -9.82 5.78
N LYS A 94 33.40 -9.62 4.61
CA LYS A 94 34.52 -8.69 4.41
C LYS A 94 34.09 -7.27 4.75
N THR A 95 32.96 -6.83 4.19
CA THR A 95 32.43 -5.48 4.44
C THR A 95 31.98 -5.34 5.90
N GLY A 96 31.38 -6.38 6.47
CA GLY A 96 30.92 -6.40 7.86
C GLY A 96 32.06 -6.18 8.84
N ASN A 97 33.14 -6.94 8.72
CA ASN A 97 34.32 -6.80 9.60
C ASN A 97 34.93 -5.40 9.50
N ALA A 98 35.10 -4.87 8.28
CA ALA A 98 35.65 -3.52 8.10
C ALA A 98 34.77 -2.42 8.73
N ILE A 99 33.45 -2.52 8.61
CA ILE A 99 32.54 -1.54 9.22
C ILE A 99 32.46 -1.70 10.75
N ALA A 100 32.49 -2.92 11.27
CA ALA A 100 32.52 -3.18 12.71
C ALA A 100 33.80 -2.60 13.35
N GLU A 101 34.95 -2.84 12.73
CA GLU A 101 36.23 -2.24 13.14
C GLU A 101 36.18 -0.70 13.13
N GLU A 102 35.63 -0.09 12.07
CA GLU A 102 35.43 1.36 11.99
C GLU A 102 34.55 1.89 13.13
N LEU A 103 33.44 1.20 13.43
CA LEU A 103 32.54 1.57 14.53
C LEU A 103 33.22 1.47 15.90
N ARG A 104 33.97 0.41 16.13
CA ARG A 104 34.80 0.26 17.36
C ARG A 104 35.84 1.35 17.47
N GLY A 105 36.53 1.68 16.37
CA GLY A 105 37.48 2.80 16.31
C GLY A 105 36.87 4.16 16.56
N LYS A 106 35.55 4.32 16.30
CA LYS A 106 34.77 5.53 16.65
C LYS A 106 34.24 5.52 18.08
N GLY A 107 34.65 4.55 18.90
CA GLY A 107 34.26 4.45 20.30
C GLY A 107 32.85 3.84 20.53
N CYS A 108 32.31 3.13 19.57
CA CYS A 108 31.07 2.38 19.81
C CYS A 108 31.38 1.20 20.72
N ASN A 109 30.81 1.20 21.92
CA ASN A 109 30.91 0.06 22.85
C ASN A 109 29.88 -1.05 22.59
N ILE A 110 28.84 -0.78 21.80
CA ILE A 110 27.89 -1.78 21.31
C ILE A 110 27.77 -1.65 19.79
N VAL A 111 27.85 -2.78 19.07
CA VAL A 111 27.67 -2.84 17.60
C VAL A 111 26.56 -3.84 17.26
N ILE A 112 25.52 -3.36 16.59
CA ILE A 112 24.36 -4.16 16.16
C ILE A 112 24.36 -4.25 14.64
N LEU A 113 24.23 -5.48 14.11
CA LEU A 113 24.09 -5.74 12.69
C LEU A 113 22.64 -6.04 12.33
N LEU A 114 22.06 -5.26 11.42
CA LEU A 114 20.82 -5.59 10.73
C LEU A 114 21.16 -6.37 9.46
N ALA A 115 20.83 -7.66 9.39
CA ALA A 115 21.21 -8.51 8.28
C ALA A 115 19.98 -9.01 7.52
N HIS A 116 19.89 -8.67 6.22
CA HIS A 116 18.85 -9.21 5.36
C HIS A 116 19.41 -10.37 4.54
N MET A 117 19.33 -11.57 5.10
CA MET A 117 19.92 -12.81 4.59
C MET A 117 19.07 -14.02 4.95
N ASN A 118 19.23 -15.12 4.20
CA ASN A 118 18.63 -16.39 4.57
C ASN A 118 19.29 -16.99 5.84
N ARG A 119 18.68 -18.03 6.40
CA ARG A 119 19.12 -18.62 7.67
C ARG A 119 20.53 -19.23 7.59
N GLU A 120 20.85 -19.89 6.48
CA GLU A 120 22.14 -20.58 6.29
C GLU A 120 23.29 -19.56 6.26
N LYS A 121 23.12 -18.49 5.47
CA LYS A 121 24.11 -17.40 5.37
C LYS A 121 24.31 -16.66 6.69
N ILE A 122 23.24 -16.46 7.46
CA ILE A 122 23.34 -15.84 8.78
C ILE A 122 24.15 -16.72 9.74
N SER A 123 23.96 -18.03 9.72
CA SER A 123 24.71 -18.94 10.58
C SER A 123 26.20 -18.91 10.24
N GLU A 124 26.54 -18.91 8.97
CA GLU A 124 27.95 -18.77 8.50
C GLU A 124 28.55 -17.42 8.92
N LEU A 125 27.77 -16.33 8.76
CA LEU A 125 28.20 -14.98 9.11
C LEU A 125 28.42 -14.84 10.62
N ALA A 126 27.50 -15.31 11.44
CA ALA A 126 27.57 -15.21 12.91
C ALA A 126 28.75 -15.92 13.53
N LEU A 127 29.24 -17.00 12.88
CA LEU A 127 30.43 -17.72 13.28
C LEU A 127 31.76 -17.00 12.98
N SER A 128 31.74 -16.09 11.99
CA SER A 128 32.95 -15.54 11.40
C SER A 128 33.09 -14.02 11.51
N ILE A 129 31.99 -13.32 11.81
CA ILE A 129 31.99 -11.86 11.91
C ILE A 129 32.63 -11.41 13.24
N GLU A 130 33.49 -10.41 13.15
CA GLU A 130 34.21 -9.86 14.29
C GLU A 130 33.68 -8.48 14.67
N GLY A 131 33.73 -8.14 15.95
CA GLY A 131 33.39 -6.81 16.46
C GLY A 131 31.88 -6.48 16.48
N VAL A 132 31.01 -7.44 16.24
CA VAL A 132 29.54 -7.32 16.32
C VAL A 132 29.05 -8.02 17.58
N ASP A 133 28.12 -7.40 18.32
CA ASP A 133 27.58 -7.93 19.59
C ASP A 133 26.20 -8.60 19.42
N LEU A 134 25.45 -8.18 18.40
CA LEU A 134 24.10 -8.69 18.15
C LEU A 134 23.79 -8.61 16.66
N ILE A 135 23.19 -9.66 16.13
CA ILE A 135 22.64 -9.68 14.78
C ILE A 135 21.11 -9.71 14.86
N ILE A 136 20.44 -8.82 14.15
CA ILE A 136 19.00 -8.86 13.93
C ILE A 136 18.75 -9.25 12.47
N ARG A 137 18.25 -10.46 12.26
CA ARG A 137 18.00 -11.01 10.94
C ARG A 137 16.61 -10.62 10.41
N GLY A 138 16.55 -10.04 9.22
CA GLY A 138 15.38 -9.98 8.36
C GLY A 138 15.29 -11.19 7.41
N HIS A 139 14.49 -11.11 6.38
CA HIS A 139 14.25 -12.12 5.35
C HIS A 139 13.49 -13.36 5.84
N ALA A 140 12.19 -13.43 5.52
CA ALA A 140 11.37 -14.61 5.77
C ALA A 140 11.47 -15.61 4.62
N GLU A 141 11.77 -16.85 4.91
CA GLU A 141 11.82 -17.94 3.93
C GLU A 141 10.40 -18.34 3.49
N LYS A 142 10.23 -18.71 2.21
CA LYS A 142 8.92 -19.10 1.64
C LYS A 142 8.24 -20.28 2.36
N ARG A 143 8.99 -21.09 3.13
CA ARG A 143 8.46 -22.24 3.87
C ARG A 143 7.88 -21.91 5.25
N SER A 144 8.07 -20.71 5.77
CA SER A 144 7.45 -20.29 7.04
C SER A 144 5.97 -19.89 6.88
N LEU A 145 5.31 -20.29 5.78
CA LEU A 145 3.86 -20.18 5.60
C LEU A 145 3.06 -21.27 6.32
N VAL A 146 3.73 -22.23 6.97
CA VAL A 146 3.06 -23.14 7.87
C VAL A 146 2.71 -22.33 9.14
N TYR A 147 1.44 -22.09 9.28
CA TYR A 147 0.78 -21.46 10.44
C TYR A 147 0.88 -22.35 11.70
N ASP A 148 1.99 -23.04 11.86
CA ASP A 148 2.25 -23.84 13.04
C ASP A 148 3.09 -23.05 14.02
N ASP A 149 2.38 -22.71 15.07
CA ASP A 149 2.92 -22.47 16.38
C ASP A 149 3.92 -21.32 16.49
N CYS A 150 3.37 -20.07 16.43
CA CYS A 150 4.06 -18.89 16.95
C CYS A 150 4.27 -18.97 18.47
N SER A 151 4.16 -20.15 19.05
CA SER A 151 4.54 -20.42 20.42
C SER A 151 6.07 -20.41 20.51
N ASP A 152 6.58 -19.41 21.16
CA ASP A 152 7.86 -19.39 21.92
C ASP A 152 9.20 -19.72 21.22
N ARG A 153 9.22 -20.04 19.93
CA ARG A 153 10.46 -20.49 19.25
C ARG A 153 10.95 -19.63 18.12
N SER A 154 10.34 -18.50 17.84
CA SER A 154 10.70 -17.64 16.71
C SER A 154 11.84 -16.67 16.98
N ILE A 155 12.28 -16.57 18.23
CA ILE A 155 13.54 -15.93 18.58
C ILE A 155 14.51 -17.04 19.00
N ASN A 156 15.10 -17.69 18.00
CA ASN A 156 16.22 -18.57 18.27
C ASN A 156 17.45 -17.69 18.54
N SER A 157 17.79 -17.50 19.78
CA SER A 157 19.13 -17.13 20.17
C SER A 157 20.02 -18.33 19.84
N PHE A 158 20.86 -18.21 18.82
CA PHE A 158 21.90 -19.23 18.57
C PHE A 158 23.07 -18.95 19.51
N GLU A 159 22.87 -19.15 20.81
CA GLU A 159 23.91 -18.96 21.82
C GLU A 159 25.08 -19.94 21.67
N GLU A 160 24.91 -21.01 20.91
CA GLU A 160 25.97 -22.03 20.71
C GLU A 160 27.04 -21.60 19.70
N PHE A 161 26.88 -20.52 18.92
CA PHE A 161 27.70 -20.28 17.73
C PHE A 161 28.18 -18.83 17.55
N GLY A 162 28.72 -18.18 18.59
CA GLY A 162 29.33 -16.87 18.44
C GLY A 162 28.37 -15.72 18.72
N VAL A 163 28.17 -14.81 17.75
CA VAL A 163 27.30 -13.64 17.94
C VAL A 163 25.82 -14.05 18.01
N PRO A 164 25.07 -13.61 19.03
CA PRO A 164 23.63 -13.93 19.14
C PRO A 164 22.84 -13.37 17.96
N VAL A 165 21.87 -14.16 17.46
CA VAL A 165 21.01 -13.81 16.30
C VAL A 165 19.56 -13.79 16.72
N LEU A 166 18.89 -12.66 16.50
CA LEU A 166 17.45 -12.50 16.69
C LEU A 166 16.74 -12.41 15.34
N PHE A 167 15.55 -12.97 15.23
CA PHE A 167 14.73 -12.86 14.04
C PHE A 167 13.67 -11.76 14.22
N ALA A 168 13.65 -10.78 13.31
CA ALA A 168 12.74 -9.63 13.36
C ALA A 168 11.27 -9.96 13.07
N GLY A 169 10.93 -11.22 12.76
CA GLY A 169 9.59 -11.63 12.40
C GLY A 169 9.21 -11.33 10.94
N ASP A 170 7.95 -11.56 10.62
CA ASP A 170 7.39 -11.40 9.27
C ASP A 170 6.18 -10.46 9.28
N ARG A 171 6.10 -9.62 8.25
CA ARG A 171 4.93 -8.77 7.92
C ARG A 171 4.44 -7.84 9.04
N GLY A 172 5.30 -7.48 9.98
CA GLY A 172 4.93 -6.60 11.09
C GLY A 172 3.91 -7.21 12.06
N ARG A 173 3.88 -8.54 12.21
CA ARG A 173 2.97 -9.23 13.13
C ARG A 173 3.52 -9.34 14.55
N ILE A 174 4.81 -9.14 14.71
CA ILE A 174 5.49 -9.19 15.99
C ILE A 174 6.41 -8.00 16.19
N ILE A 175 6.63 -7.65 17.43
CA ILE A 175 7.68 -6.73 17.86
C ILE A 175 8.61 -7.49 18.79
N GLY A 176 9.91 -7.50 18.48
CA GLY A 176 10.94 -7.98 19.39
C GLY A 176 11.34 -6.86 20.36
N LYS A 177 11.29 -7.11 21.66
CA LYS A 177 11.86 -6.26 22.70
C LYS A 177 13.02 -7.00 23.34
N THR A 178 14.22 -6.43 23.25
CA THR A 178 15.45 -7.04 23.75
C THR A 178 16.14 -6.12 24.72
N VAL A 179 16.62 -6.66 25.84
CA VAL A 179 17.38 -5.95 26.84
C VAL A 179 18.86 -6.37 26.71
N LEU A 180 19.70 -5.37 26.48
CA LEU A 180 21.16 -5.54 26.39
C LEU A 180 21.80 -4.94 27.64
N LEU A 181 22.65 -5.73 28.30
CA LEU A 181 23.46 -5.28 29.43
C LEU A 181 24.88 -4.96 28.88
N PRO A 182 25.32 -3.70 28.90
CA PRO A 182 26.68 -3.34 28.49
C PRO A 182 27.70 -3.97 29.42
N LEU A 183 28.85 -4.36 28.84
CA LEU A 183 29.99 -4.91 29.57
C LEU A 183 31.10 -3.85 29.72
N ASP A 184 31.83 -3.86 30.84
CA ASP A 184 32.87 -2.88 31.13
C ASP A 184 34.01 -2.89 30.12
N GLU A 185 34.32 -4.06 29.55
CA GLU A 185 35.35 -4.25 28.52
C GLU A 185 34.87 -3.93 27.10
N GLY A 186 33.65 -3.42 26.96
CA GLY A 186 32.94 -3.24 25.69
C GLY A 186 32.14 -4.44 25.26
N GLY A 187 31.18 -4.22 24.36
CA GLY A 187 30.21 -5.23 23.99
C GLY A 187 28.97 -5.24 24.88
N CYS A 188 28.10 -6.20 24.72
CA CYS A 188 26.91 -6.38 25.56
C CYS A 188 26.53 -7.85 25.69
N MET A 189 25.84 -8.14 26.78
CA MET A 189 25.19 -9.42 27.02
C MET A 189 23.68 -9.25 26.80
N LEU A 190 23.08 -10.19 26.09
CA LEU A 190 21.63 -10.28 25.91
C LEU A 190 21.04 -10.90 27.17
N THR A 191 20.20 -10.15 27.89
CA THR A 191 19.65 -10.59 29.18
C THR A 191 18.19 -11.00 29.14
N ASP A 192 17.42 -10.38 28.23
CA ASP A 192 15.99 -10.69 28.08
C ASP A 192 15.55 -10.40 26.65
N THR A 193 14.68 -11.24 26.12
CA THR A 193 14.03 -11.02 24.84
C THR A 193 12.58 -11.43 24.91
N THR A 194 11.69 -10.49 24.68
CA THR A 194 10.25 -10.69 24.67
C THR A 194 9.71 -10.50 23.26
N VAL A 195 8.85 -11.42 22.81
CA VAL A 195 8.08 -11.28 21.57
C VAL A 195 6.69 -10.78 21.89
N ILE A 196 6.33 -9.68 21.28
CA ILE A 196 4.99 -9.09 21.39
C ILE A 196 4.25 -9.37 20.10
N HIS A 197 3.21 -10.19 20.15
CA HIS A 197 2.35 -10.48 19.01
C HIS A 197 1.34 -9.34 18.83
N LEU A 198 1.29 -8.77 17.63
CA LEU A 198 0.34 -7.72 17.27
C LEU A 198 -0.94 -8.36 16.74
N ASP A 199 -1.89 -8.57 17.64
CA ASP A 199 -3.20 -9.15 17.35
C ASP A 199 -4.34 -8.13 17.56
N SER A 200 -5.59 -8.60 17.56
CA SER A 200 -6.78 -7.77 17.73
C SER A 200 -6.97 -7.19 19.13
N SER A 201 -6.14 -7.55 20.10
CA SER A 201 -6.18 -6.96 21.46
C SER A 201 -5.54 -5.57 21.52
N PHE A 202 -4.75 -5.22 20.50
CA PHE A 202 -4.17 -3.89 20.39
C PHE A 202 -5.20 -2.88 19.89
N GLU A 203 -5.08 -1.65 20.37
CA GLU A 203 -5.93 -0.55 19.94
C GLU A 203 -5.78 -0.29 18.44
N THR A 204 -6.91 -0.27 17.71
CA THR A 204 -6.95 -0.07 16.25
C THR A 204 -7.14 1.39 15.87
N GLU A 205 -7.64 2.25 16.77
CA GLU A 205 -7.79 3.68 16.54
C GLU A 205 -6.68 4.46 17.25
N ASN A 206 -5.82 5.07 16.45
CA ASN A 206 -4.67 5.82 16.94
C ASN A 206 -4.30 6.94 15.95
N ASN A 207 -3.24 7.68 16.24
CA ASN A 207 -2.76 8.79 15.41
C ASN A 207 -2.40 8.40 13.97
N PHE A 208 -2.23 7.12 13.65
CA PHE A 208 -1.92 6.61 12.31
C PHE A 208 -3.16 6.24 11.50
N THR A 209 -4.32 6.04 12.15
CA THR A 209 -5.56 5.57 11.48
C THR A 209 -5.96 6.45 10.30
N ALA A 210 -5.88 7.78 10.44
CA ALA A 210 -6.16 8.71 9.37
C ALA A 210 -5.22 8.53 8.16
N HIS A 211 -3.93 8.32 8.39
CA HIS A 211 -2.93 8.10 7.34
C HIS A 211 -3.15 6.76 6.63
N VAL A 212 -3.49 5.70 7.38
CA VAL A 212 -3.82 4.39 6.81
C VAL A 212 -5.05 4.49 5.92
N ASN A 213 -6.12 5.15 6.39
CA ASN A 213 -7.34 5.33 5.62
C ASN A 213 -7.09 6.13 4.32
N GLN A 214 -6.31 7.20 4.40
CA GLN A 214 -5.91 7.98 3.21
C GLN A 214 -5.13 7.11 2.21
N TYR A 215 -4.17 6.31 2.67
CA TYR A 215 -3.42 5.39 1.83
C TYR A 215 -4.34 4.35 1.16
N LEU A 216 -5.25 3.74 1.92
CA LEU A 216 -6.19 2.74 1.38
C LEU A 216 -7.12 3.33 0.31
N MET A 217 -7.57 4.57 0.50
CA MET A 217 -8.35 5.30 -0.51
C MET A 217 -7.53 5.56 -1.78
N GLU A 218 -6.28 6.00 -1.64
CA GLU A 218 -5.40 6.24 -2.79
C GLU A 218 -5.05 4.94 -3.53
N GLU A 219 -4.79 3.85 -2.80
CA GLU A 219 -4.56 2.53 -3.37
C GLU A 219 -5.79 2.03 -4.15
N ALA A 220 -6.98 2.15 -3.57
CA ALA A 220 -8.23 1.76 -4.22
C ALA A 220 -8.48 2.58 -5.50
N ARG A 221 -8.22 3.90 -5.46
CA ARG A 221 -8.31 4.78 -6.62
C ARG A 221 -7.36 4.34 -7.74
N LYS A 222 -6.09 4.10 -7.42
CA LYS A 222 -5.09 3.67 -8.42
C LYS A 222 -5.41 2.31 -9.02
N ARG A 223 -5.87 1.36 -8.21
CA ARG A 223 -6.34 0.04 -8.72
C ARG A 223 -7.50 0.20 -9.70
N SER A 224 -8.47 1.04 -9.37
CA SER A 224 -9.61 1.30 -10.26
C SER A 224 -9.17 1.91 -11.60
N ILE A 225 -8.25 2.88 -11.57
CA ILE A 225 -7.71 3.49 -12.79
C ILE A 225 -6.99 2.43 -13.65
N MET A 226 -6.14 1.60 -13.05
CA MET A 226 -5.41 0.55 -13.78
C MET A 226 -6.35 -0.50 -14.39
N GLU A 227 -7.39 -0.91 -13.65
CA GLU A 227 -8.41 -1.85 -14.13
C GLU A 227 -9.17 -1.29 -15.33
N VAL A 228 -9.54 -0.01 -15.27
CA VAL A 228 -10.19 0.70 -16.37
C VAL A 228 -9.28 0.77 -17.59
N GLN A 229 -8.01 1.18 -17.41
CA GLN A 229 -7.03 1.27 -18.49
C GLN A 229 -6.80 -0.09 -19.18
N LYS A 230 -6.72 -1.17 -18.41
CA LYS A 230 -6.56 -2.54 -18.92
C LYS A 230 -7.74 -2.96 -19.82
N ASN A 231 -8.94 -2.47 -19.51
CA ASN A 231 -10.18 -2.88 -20.17
C ASN A 231 -10.67 -1.90 -21.26
N MET A 232 -9.90 -0.83 -21.55
CA MET A 232 -10.25 0.12 -22.60
C MET A 232 -10.12 -0.51 -23.98
N LYS A 233 -11.21 -0.48 -24.76
CA LYS A 233 -11.20 -0.82 -26.18
C LYS A 233 -11.15 0.46 -27.02
N ARG A 234 -10.54 0.34 -28.19
CA ARG A 234 -10.52 1.41 -29.19
C ARG A 234 -11.56 1.12 -30.26
N ASP A 235 -12.13 2.16 -30.83
CA ASP A 235 -12.95 2.04 -32.04
C ASP A 235 -12.06 1.82 -33.29
N ASP A 236 -12.68 1.61 -34.44
CA ASP A 236 -11.97 1.37 -35.71
C ASP A 236 -11.13 2.58 -36.18
N ARG A 237 -11.32 3.74 -35.59
CA ARG A 237 -10.55 4.97 -35.81
C ARG A 237 -9.46 5.19 -34.75
N GLY A 238 -9.25 4.23 -33.85
CA GLY A 238 -8.26 4.30 -32.78
C GLY A 238 -8.67 5.15 -31.57
N ASN A 239 -9.89 5.71 -31.53
CA ASN A 239 -10.37 6.48 -30.39
C ASN A 239 -10.77 5.56 -29.25
N ILE A 240 -10.55 5.99 -28.01
CA ILE A 240 -10.98 5.26 -26.84
C ILE A 240 -12.51 5.34 -26.73
N ARG A 241 -13.19 4.18 -26.81
CA ARG A 241 -14.64 4.10 -26.57
C ARG A 241 -14.90 4.26 -25.06
N PRO A 242 -15.71 5.23 -24.66
CA PRO A 242 -16.15 5.32 -23.27
C PRO A 242 -16.93 4.06 -22.86
N VAL A 243 -16.67 3.54 -21.67
CA VAL A 243 -17.37 2.36 -21.16
C VAL A 243 -17.96 2.63 -19.79
N TYR A 244 -19.12 2.05 -19.55
CA TYR A 244 -19.78 2.03 -18.25
C TYR A 244 -18.99 1.11 -17.30
N LEU A 245 -18.78 1.56 -16.06
CA LEU A 245 -17.97 0.86 -15.05
C LEU A 245 -18.82 0.21 -13.96
N GLY A 246 -20.04 0.70 -13.77
CA GLY A 246 -20.93 0.29 -12.70
C GLY A 246 -20.67 0.97 -11.37
N MET A 247 -21.68 1.02 -10.53
CA MET A 247 -21.65 1.71 -9.24
C MET A 247 -20.59 1.22 -8.28
N GLN A 248 -20.18 -0.04 -8.36
CA GLN A 248 -19.14 -0.62 -7.51
C GLN A 248 -17.79 0.12 -7.68
N VAL A 249 -17.48 0.56 -8.90
CA VAL A 249 -16.27 1.35 -9.18
C VAL A 249 -16.40 2.75 -8.61
N CYS A 250 -17.54 3.40 -8.80
CA CYS A 250 -17.82 4.74 -8.25
C CYS A 250 -17.74 4.74 -6.71
N GLY A 251 -18.30 3.71 -6.07
CA GLY A 251 -18.34 3.56 -4.62
C GLY A 251 -16.98 3.43 -3.95
N ARG A 252 -15.93 3.05 -4.67
CA ARG A 252 -14.56 2.98 -4.14
C ARG A 252 -13.99 4.34 -3.73
N CYS A 253 -14.42 5.41 -4.43
CA CYS A 253 -13.99 6.78 -4.14
C CYS A 253 -15.12 7.64 -3.55
N HIS A 254 -16.38 7.37 -3.93
CA HIS A 254 -17.56 8.12 -3.52
C HIS A 254 -18.47 7.28 -2.61
N SER A 255 -17.90 6.64 -1.59
CA SER A 255 -18.60 5.66 -0.74
C SER A 255 -19.81 6.22 0.00
N SER A 256 -19.73 7.44 0.54
CA SER A 256 -20.83 8.08 1.27
C SER A 256 -21.99 8.41 0.32
N ILE A 257 -21.68 8.99 -0.84
CA ILE A 257 -22.64 9.32 -1.90
C ILE A 257 -23.32 8.03 -2.41
N THR A 258 -22.53 7.02 -2.72
CA THR A 258 -23.03 5.73 -3.21
C THR A 258 -24.01 5.10 -2.22
N ARG A 259 -23.66 5.08 -0.93
CA ARG A 259 -24.53 4.53 0.12
C ARG A 259 -25.90 5.25 0.19
N LYS A 260 -25.90 6.57 0.12
CA LYS A 260 -27.15 7.37 0.10
C LYS A 260 -27.94 7.12 -1.18
N PHE A 261 -27.25 6.97 -2.32
CA PHE A 261 -27.90 6.75 -3.62
C PHE A 261 -28.60 5.39 -3.73
N LEU A 262 -28.08 4.34 -3.09
CA LEU A 262 -28.71 3.01 -3.06
C LEU A 262 -30.17 3.03 -2.52
N ALA A 263 -30.50 3.98 -1.68
CA ALA A 263 -31.86 4.13 -1.13
C ALA A 263 -32.82 4.95 -2.04
N THR A 264 -32.34 5.45 -3.19
CA THR A 264 -33.14 6.31 -4.06
C THR A 264 -34.09 5.51 -4.99
N ARG A 265 -35.12 6.20 -5.46
CA ARG A 265 -36.04 5.67 -6.48
C ARG A 265 -35.31 5.42 -7.82
N HIS A 266 -34.27 6.18 -8.13
CA HIS A 266 -33.46 6.00 -9.34
C HIS A 266 -32.74 4.67 -9.33
N TYR A 267 -32.05 4.35 -8.25
CA TYR A 267 -31.36 3.07 -8.14
C TYR A 267 -32.31 1.87 -8.26
N ASN A 268 -33.47 1.98 -7.64
CA ASN A 268 -34.51 0.92 -7.65
C ASN A 268 -35.48 1.04 -8.84
N ALA A 269 -35.14 1.81 -9.86
CA ALA A 269 -36.04 2.04 -11.00
C ALA A 269 -36.33 0.74 -11.79
N TYR A 270 -35.34 -0.13 -11.95
CA TYR A 270 -35.49 -1.39 -12.68
C TYR A 270 -36.55 -2.31 -12.05
N GLU A 271 -36.57 -2.43 -10.74
CA GLU A 271 -37.50 -3.34 -10.04
C GLU A 271 -38.98 -3.02 -10.33
N ARG A 272 -39.28 -1.78 -10.69
CA ARG A 272 -40.65 -1.35 -11.04
C ARG A 272 -41.13 -1.86 -12.39
N VAL A 273 -40.23 -2.36 -13.23
CA VAL A 273 -40.53 -2.80 -14.58
C VAL A 273 -40.06 -4.22 -14.85
N SER A 274 -39.39 -4.84 -13.90
CA SER A 274 -38.76 -6.17 -14.08
C SER A 274 -39.73 -7.28 -14.43
N GLU A 275 -40.96 -7.20 -13.94
CA GLU A 275 -42.03 -8.22 -14.13
C GLU A 275 -43.03 -7.85 -15.23
N ARG A 276 -42.84 -6.73 -15.94
CA ARG A 276 -43.75 -6.31 -16.98
C ARG A 276 -43.45 -7.03 -18.29
N ASP A 277 -44.50 -7.44 -19.01
CA ASP A 277 -44.39 -8.08 -20.33
C ASP A 277 -43.84 -7.12 -21.39
N ASP A 278 -44.22 -5.82 -21.31
CA ASP A 278 -43.81 -4.72 -22.19
C ASP A 278 -42.55 -4.00 -21.71
N ARG A 279 -41.78 -4.61 -20.79
CA ARG A 279 -40.64 -3.97 -20.10
C ARG A 279 -39.58 -3.40 -21.04
N GLU A 280 -39.42 -3.91 -22.25
CA GLU A 280 -38.41 -3.48 -23.19
C GLU A 280 -38.53 -1.97 -23.51
N SER A 281 -39.76 -1.47 -23.67
CA SER A 281 -40.06 -0.06 -23.87
C SER A 281 -39.70 0.81 -22.66
N CYS A 282 -39.62 0.22 -21.46
CA CYS A 282 -39.34 0.90 -20.20
C CYS A 282 -37.83 0.95 -19.89
N LEU A 283 -37.04 -0.01 -20.40
CA LEU A 283 -35.63 -0.19 -20.04
C LEU A 283 -34.77 1.03 -20.29
N LYS A 284 -35.08 1.82 -21.33
CA LYS A 284 -34.39 3.06 -21.68
C LYS A 284 -34.36 4.09 -20.52
N CYS A 285 -35.38 4.11 -19.69
CA CYS A 285 -35.50 5.03 -18.55
C CYS A 285 -35.26 4.34 -17.19
N HIS A 286 -35.27 3.02 -17.16
CA HIS A 286 -35.20 2.25 -15.93
C HIS A 286 -33.90 1.42 -15.79
N THR A 287 -32.94 1.65 -16.69
CA THR A 287 -31.60 1.07 -16.64
C THR A 287 -30.56 2.10 -17.04
N THR A 288 -29.28 1.76 -16.89
CA THR A 288 -28.18 2.65 -17.25
C THR A 288 -27.59 2.26 -18.61
N GLY A 289 -27.58 3.23 -19.55
CA GLY A 289 -26.93 3.07 -20.85
C GLY A 289 -27.63 2.05 -21.76
N TYR A 290 -28.96 1.89 -21.67
CA TYR A 290 -29.70 0.98 -22.57
C TYR A 290 -29.49 1.36 -24.03
N GLY A 291 -29.07 0.38 -24.85
CA GLY A 291 -28.74 0.59 -26.26
C GLY A 291 -27.32 1.10 -26.51
N GLU A 292 -26.58 1.44 -25.50
CA GLU A 292 -25.19 1.88 -25.60
C GLU A 292 -24.21 0.70 -25.68
N TYR A 293 -23.02 0.91 -26.25
CA TYR A 293 -22.00 -0.13 -26.48
C TYR A 293 -21.67 -0.99 -25.27
N SER A 294 -21.55 -0.39 -24.09
CA SER A 294 -21.24 -1.09 -22.82
C SER A 294 -22.31 -0.91 -21.75
N GLY A 295 -23.51 -0.46 -22.15
CA GLY A 295 -24.63 -0.22 -21.27
C GLY A 295 -25.42 -1.49 -20.95
N TYR A 296 -26.55 -1.34 -20.26
CA TYR A 296 -27.42 -2.43 -19.85
C TYR A 296 -27.81 -3.34 -21.05
N GLY A 297 -27.69 -4.65 -20.87
CA GLY A 297 -28.03 -5.67 -21.87
C GLY A 297 -27.00 -5.84 -23.00
N SER A 298 -25.94 -5.04 -23.03
CA SER A 298 -24.87 -5.22 -24.01
C SER A 298 -23.99 -6.43 -23.69
N LYS A 299 -23.40 -7.04 -24.76
CA LYS A 299 -22.42 -8.12 -24.61
C LYS A 299 -21.19 -7.66 -23.80
N GLU A 300 -20.79 -6.40 -23.96
CA GLU A 300 -19.64 -5.84 -23.26
C GLU A 300 -19.91 -5.75 -21.75
N ALA A 301 -21.08 -5.28 -21.32
CA ALA A 301 -21.45 -5.25 -19.91
C ALA A 301 -21.54 -6.65 -19.30
N ALA A 302 -22.12 -7.60 -20.04
CA ALA A 302 -22.24 -8.99 -19.61
C ALA A 302 -20.86 -9.65 -19.42
N ASN A 303 -19.96 -9.50 -20.38
CA ASN A 303 -18.59 -10.03 -20.32
C ASN A 303 -17.77 -9.49 -19.14
N ARG A 304 -18.10 -8.29 -18.67
CA ARG A 304 -17.42 -7.60 -17.56
C ARG A 304 -18.14 -7.80 -16.22
N GLY A 305 -19.25 -8.51 -16.20
CA GLY A 305 -20.06 -8.72 -14.98
C GLY A 305 -20.62 -7.44 -14.38
N ILE A 306 -20.86 -6.40 -15.21
CA ILE A 306 -21.30 -5.09 -14.72
C ILE A 306 -22.81 -5.08 -14.59
N LEU A 307 -23.30 -4.76 -13.40
CA LEU A 307 -24.72 -4.61 -13.12
C LEU A 307 -25.14 -3.15 -13.36
N LEU A 308 -25.92 -2.92 -14.41
CA LEU A 308 -26.45 -1.61 -14.79
C LEU A 308 -27.98 -1.57 -14.67
N LYS A 309 -28.54 -2.41 -13.81
CA LYS A 309 -29.95 -2.36 -13.40
C LYS A 309 -30.22 -1.07 -12.62
N GLY A 310 -31.31 -0.42 -12.95
CA GLY A 310 -31.64 0.90 -12.36
C GLY A 310 -30.91 2.06 -13.03
N VAL A 311 -31.29 3.26 -12.65
CA VAL A 311 -30.63 4.51 -13.06
C VAL A 311 -29.47 4.75 -12.11
N THR A 312 -28.26 4.46 -12.55
CA THR A 312 -27.04 4.59 -11.73
C THR A 312 -26.36 5.95 -11.94
N CYS A 313 -25.22 6.16 -11.26
CA CYS A 313 -24.45 7.40 -11.39
C CYS A 313 -24.13 7.75 -12.85
N GLU A 314 -23.79 6.74 -13.65
CA GLU A 314 -23.35 6.92 -15.03
C GLU A 314 -24.47 7.24 -16.02
N GLU A 315 -25.75 7.07 -15.64
CA GLU A 315 -26.86 7.50 -16.49
C GLU A 315 -26.95 9.04 -16.54
N CYS A 316 -26.56 9.69 -15.45
CA CYS A 316 -26.52 11.15 -15.36
C CYS A 316 -25.17 11.74 -15.74
N HIS A 317 -24.08 11.09 -15.32
CA HIS A 317 -22.71 11.59 -15.48
C HIS A 317 -21.99 11.04 -16.71
N GLY A 318 -22.63 10.14 -17.47
CA GLY A 318 -22.00 9.44 -18.61
C GLY A 318 -21.05 8.32 -18.17
N PRO A 319 -20.51 7.56 -19.16
CA PRO A 319 -19.61 6.43 -18.90
C PRO A 319 -18.38 6.82 -18.10
N GLY A 320 -18.17 6.16 -16.97
CA GLY A 320 -17.16 6.52 -15.95
C GLY A 320 -15.71 6.29 -16.35
N SER A 321 -15.44 5.59 -17.47
CA SER A 321 -14.07 5.27 -17.88
C SER A 321 -13.18 6.50 -18.14
N GLY A 322 -13.75 7.61 -18.62
CA GLY A 322 -13.05 8.88 -18.80
C GLY A 322 -12.71 9.55 -17.48
N HIS A 323 -13.71 9.65 -16.59
CA HIS A 323 -13.56 10.26 -15.27
C HIS A 323 -12.50 9.55 -14.41
N SER A 324 -12.53 8.21 -14.36
CA SER A 324 -11.58 7.43 -13.57
C SER A 324 -10.13 7.54 -14.07
N ARG A 325 -9.94 7.95 -15.33
CA ARG A 325 -8.62 8.12 -15.93
C ARG A 325 -7.94 9.44 -15.57
N ASP A 326 -8.66 10.55 -15.70
CA ASP A 326 -8.11 11.89 -15.59
C ASP A 326 -8.67 12.70 -14.42
N GLY A 327 -9.60 12.13 -13.68
CA GLY A 327 -10.20 12.74 -12.50
C GLY A 327 -11.12 13.92 -12.78
N ARG A 328 -11.42 14.21 -14.05
CA ARG A 328 -12.28 15.35 -14.39
C ARG A 328 -13.71 15.12 -13.92
N TYR A 329 -14.27 16.12 -13.32
CA TYR A 329 -15.68 16.12 -12.97
C TYR A 329 -16.53 16.26 -14.24
N VAL A 330 -17.54 15.41 -14.38
CA VAL A 330 -18.54 15.50 -15.44
C VAL A 330 -19.81 16.06 -14.84
N GLU A 331 -20.11 17.31 -15.18
CA GLU A 331 -21.33 17.96 -14.71
C GLU A 331 -22.57 17.30 -15.35
N THR A 332 -23.59 17.06 -14.51
CA THR A 332 -24.84 16.51 -15.00
C THR A 332 -25.59 17.54 -15.84
N ALA A 333 -25.68 17.32 -17.13
CA ALA A 333 -26.43 18.19 -18.01
C ALA A 333 -27.95 18.02 -17.81
N ARG A 334 -28.70 19.11 -17.90
CA ARG A 334 -30.17 19.07 -17.87
C ARG A 334 -30.76 18.04 -18.83
N ASN A 335 -30.16 17.90 -20.01
CA ASN A 335 -30.57 16.95 -21.03
C ASN A 335 -30.51 15.48 -20.56
N SER A 336 -29.67 15.13 -19.60
CA SER A 336 -29.65 13.77 -19.03
C SER A 336 -30.94 13.46 -18.27
N CYS A 337 -31.51 14.42 -17.56
CA CYS A 337 -32.78 14.27 -16.87
C CYS A 337 -33.95 14.16 -17.85
N LEU A 338 -33.95 14.99 -18.89
CA LEU A 338 -35.02 15.06 -19.87
C LEU A 338 -35.15 13.84 -20.79
N ARG A 339 -34.14 12.96 -20.83
CA ARG A 339 -34.25 11.68 -21.51
C ARG A 339 -35.35 10.76 -20.93
N CYS A 340 -35.61 10.90 -19.63
CA CYS A 340 -36.55 10.08 -18.88
C CYS A 340 -37.74 10.89 -18.34
N HIS A 341 -37.51 12.13 -17.91
CA HIS A 341 -38.52 13.04 -17.38
C HIS A 341 -39.14 13.87 -18.52
N THR A 342 -40.00 13.23 -19.31
CA THR A 342 -40.76 13.90 -20.38
C THR A 342 -42.07 14.46 -19.82
N PRO A 343 -42.71 15.43 -20.52
CA PRO A 343 -44.01 15.96 -20.10
C PRO A 343 -45.08 14.89 -19.87
N GLU A 344 -45.08 13.82 -20.68
CA GLU A 344 -46.04 12.73 -20.59
C GLU A 344 -45.81 11.83 -19.37
N ARG A 345 -44.52 11.63 -18.99
CA ARG A 345 -44.15 10.72 -17.92
C ARG A 345 -43.88 11.39 -16.57
N SER A 346 -43.59 12.67 -16.61
CA SER A 346 -43.32 13.51 -15.43
C SER A 346 -43.84 14.91 -15.63
N PRO A 347 -45.16 15.12 -15.70
CA PRO A 347 -45.76 16.43 -16.03
C PRO A 347 -45.42 17.55 -15.03
N GLY A 348 -45.04 17.22 -13.80
CA GLY A 348 -44.57 18.15 -12.78
C GLY A 348 -43.05 18.24 -12.63
N PHE A 349 -42.28 17.83 -13.66
CA PHE A 349 -40.80 17.87 -13.57
C PHE A 349 -40.26 19.29 -13.69
N GLU A 350 -39.71 19.81 -12.59
CA GLU A 350 -38.96 21.05 -12.53
C GLU A 350 -37.48 20.75 -12.24
N TYR A 351 -36.59 21.01 -13.20
CA TYR A 351 -35.19 20.62 -13.15
C TYR A 351 -34.47 21.05 -11.86
N GLN A 352 -34.63 22.32 -11.47
CA GLN A 352 -33.95 22.86 -10.29
C GLN A 352 -34.43 22.22 -8.98
N GLU A 353 -35.72 21.92 -8.89
CA GLU A 353 -36.36 21.26 -7.76
C GLU A 353 -35.91 19.80 -7.66
N TYR A 354 -35.91 19.09 -8.78
CA TYR A 354 -35.52 17.68 -8.84
C TYR A 354 -34.02 17.51 -8.64
N LEU A 355 -33.20 18.42 -9.16
CA LEU A 355 -31.77 18.43 -8.93
C LEU A 355 -31.44 18.61 -7.45
N LYS A 356 -32.13 19.49 -6.75
CA LYS A 356 -32.00 19.65 -5.30
C LYS A 356 -32.34 18.36 -4.57
N LYS A 357 -33.41 17.65 -4.94
CA LYS A 357 -33.82 16.38 -4.33
C LYS A 357 -32.84 15.24 -4.65
N ALA A 358 -32.35 15.16 -5.89
CA ALA A 358 -31.40 14.12 -6.30
C ALA A 358 -29.97 14.35 -5.76
N CYS A 359 -29.55 15.62 -5.66
CA CYS A 359 -28.17 15.99 -5.34
C CYS A 359 -27.99 16.66 -3.97
N SER A 360 -29.05 17.06 -3.26
CA SER A 360 -28.94 17.72 -1.94
C SER A 360 -28.34 16.80 -0.87
N MET A 361 -28.58 15.50 -0.99
CA MET A 361 -27.92 14.49 -0.14
C MET A 361 -26.42 14.37 -0.41
N MET A 362 -25.92 14.97 -1.48
CA MET A 362 -24.53 14.86 -1.96
C MET A 362 -23.70 16.09 -1.58
N ARG A 363 -24.31 17.25 -1.33
CA ARG A 363 -23.59 18.50 -1.02
C ARG A 363 -23.03 18.60 0.40
N ALA A 364 -23.54 17.82 1.34
CA ALA A 364 -23.08 17.86 2.73
C ALA A 364 -21.64 17.34 2.92
N ASP A 365 -21.14 16.53 1.97
CA ASP A 365 -19.81 15.88 2.07
C ASP A 365 -18.76 16.52 1.17
N SER A 366 -19.12 17.48 0.31
CA SER A 366 -18.16 18.17 -0.59
C SER A 366 -17.20 19.11 0.13
N ALA A 367 -17.49 19.51 1.35
CA ALA A 367 -16.58 20.31 2.19
C ALA A 367 -15.29 19.55 2.61
N GLY A 368 -15.26 18.22 2.47
CA GLY A 368 -14.08 17.38 2.73
C GLY A 368 -13.18 17.14 1.51
N ILE A 369 -13.71 17.34 0.30
CA ILE A 369 -13.00 17.02 -0.96
C ILE A 369 -12.21 18.22 -1.49
N GLU A 370 -12.66 19.45 -1.24
CA GLU A 370 -11.93 20.67 -1.66
C GLU A 370 -10.58 20.90 -0.96
N LYS A 371 -10.31 20.24 0.17
CA LYS A 371 -9.01 20.34 0.88
C LYS A 371 -7.97 19.30 0.46
N ALA A 372 -8.27 18.43 -0.48
CA ALA A 372 -7.36 17.36 -0.93
C ALA A 372 -6.76 17.58 -2.34
N VAL A 373 -6.97 18.76 -2.96
CA VAL A 373 -6.51 19.10 -4.31
C VAL A 373 -5.65 20.39 -4.28
N HIS A 374 -4.80 20.51 -3.26
CA HIS A 374 -3.66 21.44 -3.32
C HIS A 374 -2.41 20.77 -2.81
#